data_9e8b422d127eebfd62aab920738d9e64
#
_entry.id   9e8b422d127eebfd62aab920738d9e64
#
_cell.length_a   1.000
_cell.length_b   1.000
_cell.length_c   1.000
_cell.angle_alpha   90.00
_cell.angle_beta   90.00
_cell.angle_gamma   90.00
#
_symmetry.space_group_name_H-M   'P 1'
#
loop_
_entity.id
_entity.type
_entity.pdbx_description
1 polymer ?
#
loop_
_entity_poly.entity_id
_entity_poly.type
_entity_poly.pdbx_seq_one_letter_code
_entity_poly.pdbx_strand_id
1 'polypeptide(L)'
;DDLPDPALARAALARVPFVVSLELRASNVTDRADVVLPVAAVAEKSGTFLDWEGRERPFGNALKVPGALSDLRVLAAVADEMDVHLGLPDAAAARGELARLGTWTGERVPDPLTRPADRPDPGPGRAVLSTWRQLLGGGRMEDGEPYLAGTARPALARVSAATAAEIGLADGGRLRVTGDGGSVSVPAVVADMPDRVVWLPANARDCDVRRDLGARAGAVVALAVDAADGSPS
;
A
#
# COMPACT_ATOMS: atom_id res chain seq x y z
N ASP A 1 5.21 -2.93 -0.29
CA ASP A 1 4.28 -3.39 0.75
C ASP A 1 2.80 -3.20 0.35
N ASP A 2 2.48 -2.39 -0.68
CA ASP A 2 1.10 -2.19 -1.16
C ASP A 2 0.55 -3.33 -2.02
N LEU A 3 1.41 -4.24 -2.46
CA LEU A 3 0.99 -5.40 -3.25
C LEU A 3 0.25 -6.44 -2.39
N PRO A 4 -0.64 -7.24 -2.99
CA PRO A 4 -1.40 -8.27 -2.25
C PRO A 4 -0.52 -9.28 -1.53
N ASP A 5 0.63 -9.62 -2.11
CA ASP A 5 1.65 -10.50 -1.52
C ASP A 5 3.01 -9.81 -1.60
N PRO A 6 3.41 -9.05 -0.56
CA PRO A 6 4.69 -8.34 -0.54
C PRO A 6 5.91 -9.28 -0.52
N ALA A 7 5.77 -10.47 0.05
CA ALA A 7 6.85 -11.44 0.13
C ALA A 7 7.16 -12.02 -1.26
N LEU A 8 6.12 -12.42 -1.99
CA LEU A 8 6.24 -12.88 -3.38
C LEU A 8 6.81 -11.78 -4.28
N ALA A 9 6.35 -10.54 -4.12
CA ALA A 9 6.85 -9.41 -4.90
C ALA A 9 8.35 -9.16 -4.68
N ARG A 10 8.82 -9.20 -3.43
CA ARG A 10 10.25 -9.09 -3.11
C ARG A 10 11.06 -10.26 -3.67
N ALA A 11 10.54 -11.48 -3.54
CA ALA A 11 11.19 -12.66 -4.10
C ALA A 11 11.26 -12.61 -5.63
N ALA A 12 10.21 -12.13 -6.29
CA ALA A 12 10.19 -11.94 -7.73
C ALA A 12 11.21 -10.88 -8.17
N LEU A 13 11.22 -9.71 -7.52
CA LEU A 13 12.20 -8.65 -7.82
C LEU A 13 13.65 -9.13 -7.66
N ALA A 14 13.93 -9.95 -6.63
CA ALA A 14 15.27 -10.50 -6.42
C ALA A 14 15.73 -11.47 -7.52
N ARG A 15 14.80 -11.96 -8.35
CA ARG A 15 15.10 -12.88 -9.48
C ARG A 15 15.18 -12.18 -10.83
N VAL A 16 14.82 -10.89 -10.88
CA VAL A 16 14.94 -10.11 -12.12
C VAL A 16 16.41 -9.88 -12.41
N PRO A 17 16.91 -10.25 -13.61
CA PRO A 17 18.34 -10.19 -13.93
C PRO A 17 18.87 -8.76 -14.10
N PHE A 18 18.02 -7.79 -14.41
CA PHE A 18 18.38 -6.39 -14.56
C PHE A 18 17.20 -5.49 -14.21
N VAL A 19 17.40 -4.59 -13.27
CA VAL A 19 16.35 -3.70 -12.73
C VAL A 19 16.76 -2.24 -12.93
N VAL A 20 15.93 -1.48 -13.61
CA VAL A 20 16.05 -0.02 -13.70
C VAL A 20 14.91 0.61 -12.87
N SER A 21 15.26 1.51 -11.98
CA SER A 21 14.29 2.23 -11.15
C SER A 21 14.30 3.72 -11.49
N LEU A 22 13.14 4.27 -11.84
CA LEU A 22 12.89 5.72 -11.89
C LEU A 22 12.27 6.10 -10.55
N GLU A 23 13.01 6.80 -9.71
CA GLU A 23 12.59 7.00 -8.33
C GLU A 23 12.94 8.40 -7.82
N LEU A 24 12.06 8.92 -6.98
CA LEU A 24 12.25 10.21 -6.33
C LEU A 24 13.16 10.12 -5.09
N ARG A 25 13.13 8.99 -4.39
CA ARG A 25 13.84 8.75 -3.13
C ARG A 25 14.29 7.31 -3.05
N ALA A 26 15.30 7.04 -2.23
CA ALA A 26 15.72 5.67 -1.93
C ALA A 26 14.53 4.81 -1.45
N SER A 27 14.50 3.56 -1.87
CA SER A 27 13.43 2.61 -1.56
C SER A 27 13.95 1.18 -1.62
N ASN A 28 13.15 0.22 -1.14
CA ASN A 28 13.47 -1.21 -1.26
C ASN A 28 13.63 -1.66 -2.73
N VAL A 29 13.11 -0.89 -3.69
CA VAL A 29 13.31 -1.14 -5.12
C VAL A 29 14.67 -0.62 -5.56
N THR A 30 15.03 0.62 -5.17
CA THR A 30 16.34 1.19 -5.50
C THR A 30 17.50 0.40 -4.89
N ASP A 31 17.30 -0.22 -3.72
CA ASP A 31 18.29 -1.09 -3.08
C ASP A 31 18.60 -2.37 -3.89
N ARG A 32 17.72 -2.71 -4.84
CA ARG A 32 17.84 -3.87 -5.74
C ARG A 32 18.10 -3.50 -7.20
N ALA A 33 18.01 -2.19 -7.51
CA ALA A 33 18.17 -1.73 -8.88
C ALA A 33 19.65 -1.73 -9.30
N ASP A 34 19.89 -2.16 -10.53
CA ASP A 34 21.20 -2.05 -11.19
C ASP A 34 21.45 -0.62 -11.65
N VAL A 35 20.38 0.09 -12.01
CA VAL A 35 20.41 1.50 -12.41
C VAL A 35 19.29 2.26 -11.72
N VAL A 36 19.61 3.39 -11.10
CA VAL A 36 18.63 4.32 -10.51
C VAL A 36 18.69 5.63 -11.26
N LEU A 37 17.58 6.05 -11.84
CA LEU A 37 17.43 7.31 -12.56
C LEU A 37 16.56 8.25 -11.72
N PRO A 38 17.14 9.32 -11.13
CA PRO A 38 16.38 10.28 -10.35
C PRO A 38 15.35 11.02 -11.21
N VAL A 39 14.12 11.14 -10.71
CA VAL A 39 13.04 11.85 -11.39
C VAL A 39 12.49 13.01 -10.57
N ALA A 40 11.92 14.01 -11.27
CA ALA A 40 11.30 15.16 -10.64
C ALA A 40 10.09 14.79 -9.78
N ALA A 41 9.91 15.47 -8.65
CA ALA A 41 8.72 15.38 -7.84
C ALA A 41 7.47 15.90 -8.61
N VAL A 42 6.28 15.53 -8.14
CA VAL A 42 5.02 15.97 -8.79
C VAL A 42 4.93 17.49 -8.90
N ALA A 43 5.39 18.23 -7.87
CA ALA A 43 5.41 19.68 -7.89
C ALA A 43 6.41 20.30 -8.90
N GLU A 44 7.38 19.53 -9.37
CA GLU A 44 8.49 19.94 -10.23
C GLU A 44 8.27 19.54 -11.69
N LYS A 45 7.18 18.86 -12.01
CA LYS A 45 6.83 18.41 -13.35
C LYS A 45 5.39 18.75 -13.72
N SER A 46 5.06 18.62 -14.98
CA SER A 46 3.69 18.74 -15.49
C SER A 46 3.16 17.37 -15.90
N GLY A 47 1.86 17.20 -15.86
CA GLY A 47 1.21 15.97 -16.23
C GLY A 47 -0.31 16.07 -16.23
N THR A 48 -0.96 14.92 -16.22
CA THR A 48 -2.41 14.82 -16.12
C THR A 48 -2.76 13.66 -15.22
N PHE A 49 -3.54 13.92 -14.18
CA PHE A 49 -4.21 12.86 -13.44
C PHE A 49 -5.52 12.49 -14.11
N LEU A 50 -5.88 11.22 -14.04
CA LEU A 50 -7.24 10.77 -14.32
C LEU A 50 -7.95 10.50 -13.00
N ASP A 51 -9.14 11.05 -12.81
CA ASP A 51 -9.96 10.71 -11.66
C ASP A 51 -10.67 9.35 -11.88
N TRP A 52 -11.38 8.86 -10.87
CA TRP A 52 -12.09 7.58 -10.94
C TRP A 52 -13.21 7.53 -11.99
N GLU A 53 -13.68 8.68 -12.48
CA GLU A 53 -14.64 8.79 -13.58
C GLU A 53 -13.96 8.90 -14.95
N GLY A 54 -12.62 8.85 -15.01
CA GLY A 54 -11.85 9.00 -16.25
C GLY A 54 -11.70 10.44 -16.73
N ARG A 55 -12.01 11.43 -15.89
CA ARG A 55 -11.86 12.85 -16.27
C ARG A 55 -10.40 13.29 -16.11
N GLU A 56 -9.92 13.96 -17.12
CA GLU A 56 -8.58 14.52 -17.11
C GLU A 56 -8.46 15.73 -16.16
N ARG A 57 -7.39 15.72 -15.36
CA ARG A 57 -7.01 16.81 -14.45
C ARG A 57 -5.57 17.20 -14.72
N PRO A 58 -5.34 18.08 -15.71
CA PRO A 58 -3.99 18.53 -16.03
C PRO A 58 -3.43 19.41 -14.91
N PHE A 59 -2.13 19.28 -14.67
CA PHE A 59 -1.39 20.10 -13.72
C PHE A 59 -0.09 20.59 -14.33
N GLY A 60 0.38 21.75 -13.89
CA GLY A 60 1.65 22.36 -14.29
C GLY A 60 2.70 22.27 -13.20
N ASN A 61 3.92 22.67 -13.53
CA ASN A 61 5.00 22.80 -12.56
C ASN A 61 4.67 23.89 -11.53
N ALA A 62 4.64 23.53 -10.27
CA ALA A 62 4.53 24.47 -9.15
C ALA A 62 5.92 24.98 -8.71
N LEU A 63 6.94 24.15 -8.82
CA LEU A 63 8.32 24.45 -8.46
C LEU A 63 9.22 24.31 -9.69
N LYS A 64 10.21 25.20 -9.80
CA LYS A 64 11.24 25.13 -10.84
C LYS A 64 12.56 24.70 -10.19
N VAL A 65 12.95 23.45 -10.40
CA VAL A 65 14.21 22.90 -9.91
C VAL A 65 15.12 22.65 -11.11
N PRO A 66 16.24 23.37 -11.23
CA PRO A 66 17.19 23.16 -12.32
C PRO A 66 17.73 21.73 -12.34
N GLY A 67 17.70 21.07 -13.48
CA GLY A 67 18.22 19.71 -13.65
C GLY A 67 17.25 18.59 -13.26
N ALA A 68 16.09 18.88 -12.63
CA ALA A 68 15.07 17.87 -12.38
C ALA A 68 14.38 17.48 -13.69
N LEU A 69 14.41 16.19 -14.02
CA LEU A 69 13.79 15.63 -15.22
C LEU A 69 12.52 14.87 -14.85
N SER A 70 11.44 15.06 -15.62
CA SER A 70 10.27 14.21 -15.50
C SER A 70 10.57 12.79 -16.01
N ASP A 71 9.78 11.82 -15.58
CA ASP A 71 9.88 10.42 -16.06
C ASP A 71 9.86 10.35 -17.59
N LEU A 72 8.96 11.13 -18.23
CA LEU A 72 8.88 11.25 -19.69
C LEU A 72 10.23 11.69 -20.31
N ARG A 73 10.88 12.69 -19.72
CA ARG A 73 12.16 13.21 -20.22
C ARG A 73 13.31 12.23 -20.00
N VAL A 74 13.30 11.50 -18.89
CA VAL A 74 14.28 10.45 -18.62
C VAL A 74 14.12 9.33 -19.64
N LEU A 75 12.89 8.84 -19.87
CA LEU A 75 12.62 7.81 -20.86
C LEU A 75 12.95 8.25 -22.29
N ALA A 76 12.67 9.50 -22.65
CA ALA A 76 13.05 10.04 -23.94
C ALA A 76 14.58 10.10 -24.12
N ALA A 77 15.31 10.50 -23.06
CA ALA A 77 16.78 10.51 -23.12
C ALA A 77 17.36 9.10 -23.26
N VAL A 78 16.81 8.11 -22.56
CA VAL A 78 17.22 6.71 -22.74
C VAL A 78 16.94 6.22 -24.16
N ALA A 79 15.80 6.56 -24.73
CA ALA A 79 15.46 6.21 -26.11
C ALA A 79 16.41 6.89 -27.13
N ASP A 80 16.74 8.17 -26.92
CA ASP A 80 17.70 8.89 -27.76
C ASP A 80 19.11 8.22 -27.73
N GLU A 81 19.57 7.75 -26.58
CA GLU A 81 20.83 6.97 -26.46
C GLU A 81 20.77 5.59 -27.16
N MET A 82 19.56 5.11 -27.43
CA MET A 82 19.31 3.90 -28.22
C MET A 82 19.07 4.18 -29.71
N ASP A 83 19.35 5.38 -30.18
CA ASP A 83 19.05 5.86 -31.54
C ASP A 83 17.56 5.83 -31.88
N VAL A 84 16.67 5.96 -30.90
CA VAL A 84 15.20 5.98 -31.05
C VAL A 84 14.65 7.32 -30.60
N HIS A 85 14.27 8.17 -31.54
CA HIS A 85 13.65 9.45 -31.23
C HIS A 85 12.14 9.31 -31.04
N LEU A 86 11.64 9.49 -29.80
CA LEU A 86 10.22 9.35 -29.46
C LEU A 86 9.36 10.50 -29.93
N GLY A 87 9.91 11.69 -30.16
CA GLY A 87 9.13 12.87 -30.54
C GLY A 87 8.21 13.42 -29.43
N LEU A 88 8.52 13.12 -28.16
CA LEU A 88 7.72 13.47 -26.98
C LEU A 88 8.47 14.47 -26.08
N PRO A 89 8.62 15.74 -26.48
CA PRO A 89 9.39 16.71 -25.72
C PRO A 89 8.74 17.08 -24.38
N ASP A 90 7.42 16.98 -24.27
CA ASP A 90 6.67 17.38 -23.07
C ASP A 90 5.36 16.60 -22.89
N ALA A 91 4.67 16.84 -21.79
CA ALA A 91 3.41 16.19 -21.46
C ALA A 91 2.27 16.54 -22.44
N ALA A 92 2.32 17.70 -23.11
CA ALA A 92 1.31 18.08 -24.09
C ALA A 92 1.44 17.25 -25.37
N ALA A 93 2.69 17.04 -25.83
CA ALA A 93 2.96 16.17 -26.97
C ALA A 93 2.54 14.72 -26.68
N ALA A 94 2.85 14.20 -25.49
CA ALA A 94 2.43 12.85 -25.08
C ALA A 94 0.91 12.71 -25.03
N ARG A 95 0.17 13.71 -24.51
CA ARG A 95 -1.29 13.72 -24.57
C ARG A 95 -1.83 13.77 -25.98
N GLY A 96 -1.21 14.57 -26.84
CA GLY A 96 -1.59 14.65 -28.26
C GLY A 96 -1.43 13.32 -28.97
N GLU A 97 -0.36 12.55 -28.67
CA GLU A 97 -0.17 11.22 -29.22
C GLU A 97 -1.18 10.23 -28.65
N LEU A 98 -1.40 10.23 -27.35
CA LEU A 98 -2.41 9.38 -26.70
C LEU A 98 -3.82 9.65 -27.28
N ALA A 99 -4.17 10.92 -27.52
CA ALA A 99 -5.44 11.28 -28.14
C ALA A 99 -5.58 10.73 -29.57
N ARG A 100 -4.47 10.65 -30.33
CA ARG A 100 -4.48 10.06 -31.68
C ARG A 100 -4.72 8.55 -31.69
N LEU A 101 -4.38 7.84 -30.62
CA LEU A 101 -4.72 6.41 -30.48
C LEU A 101 -6.24 6.20 -30.39
N GLY A 102 -6.96 7.21 -29.91
CA GLY A 102 -8.40 7.15 -29.77
C GLY A 102 -8.89 6.20 -28.68
N THR A 103 -10.19 5.92 -28.70
CA THR A 103 -10.80 4.99 -27.74
C THR A 103 -10.53 3.56 -28.13
N TRP A 104 -10.23 2.71 -27.16
CA TRP A 104 -10.11 1.28 -27.37
C TRP A 104 -11.37 0.69 -28.00
N THR A 105 -11.22 0.08 -29.17
CA THR A 105 -12.31 -0.55 -29.94
C THR A 105 -12.21 -2.08 -29.98
N GLY A 106 -11.19 -2.66 -29.34
CA GLY A 106 -11.02 -4.10 -29.25
C GLY A 106 -12.01 -4.76 -28.28
N GLU A 107 -11.98 -6.08 -28.26
CA GLU A 107 -12.80 -6.87 -27.34
C GLU A 107 -12.47 -6.51 -25.89
N ARG A 108 -13.50 -6.26 -25.08
CA ARG A 108 -13.34 -6.04 -23.63
C ARG A 108 -13.44 -7.38 -22.92
N VAL A 109 -12.53 -7.60 -21.98
CA VAL A 109 -12.66 -8.72 -21.06
C VAL A 109 -14.02 -8.59 -20.34
N PRO A 110 -14.89 -9.63 -20.39
CA PRO A 110 -16.15 -9.57 -19.66
C PRO A 110 -15.89 -9.35 -18.17
N ASP A 111 -16.77 -8.58 -17.53
CA ASP A 111 -16.68 -8.36 -16.09
C ASP A 111 -16.66 -9.71 -15.38
N PRO A 112 -15.67 -9.95 -14.50
CA PRO A 112 -15.68 -11.16 -13.71
C PRO A 112 -16.97 -11.19 -12.90
N LEU A 113 -17.79 -12.22 -13.09
CA LEU A 113 -18.96 -12.44 -12.26
C LEU A 113 -18.46 -12.65 -10.82
N THR A 114 -18.46 -11.60 -10.04
CA THR A 114 -18.17 -11.68 -8.61
C THR A 114 -19.35 -12.37 -7.93
N ARG A 115 -19.19 -13.65 -7.63
CA ARG A 115 -20.08 -14.28 -6.66
C ARG A 115 -19.79 -13.66 -5.30
N PRO A 116 -20.81 -13.29 -4.51
CA PRO A 116 -20.60 -12.96 -3.12
C PRO A 116 -19.80 -14.10 -2.50
N ALA A 117 -18.66 -13.78 -1.88
CA ALA A 117 -17.91 -14.78 -1.13
C ALA A 117 -18.81 -15.27 0.02
N ASP A 118 -18.80 -16.58 0.26
CA ASP A 118 -19.44 -17.12 1.44
C ASP A 118 -18.89 -16.40 2.68
N ARG A 119 -19.78 -15.99 3.57
CA ARG A 119 -19.39 -15.34 4.81
C ARG A 119 -18.60 -16.35 5.65
N PRO A 120 -17.32 -16.10 5.95
CA PRO A 120 -16.56 -17.02 6.76
C PRO A 120 -17.19 -17.10 8.17
N ASP A 121 -17.33 -18.31 8.70
CA ASP A 121 -17.72 -18.55 10.08
C ASP A 121 -16.48 -18.98 10.87
N PRO A 122 -15.78 -18.04 11.51
CA PRO A 122 -14.61 -18.35 12.31
C PRO A 122 -15.04 -19.10 13.58
N GLY A 123 -14.41 -20.26 13.85
CA GLY A 123 -14.60 -20.99 15.09
C GLY A 123 -14.09 -20.21 16.31
N PRO A 124 -14.21 -20.81 17.53
CA PRO A 124 -13.73 -20.18 18.77
C PRO A 124 -12.26 -19.78 18.70
N GLY A 125 -11.89 -18.64 19.31
CA GLY A 125 -10.53 -18.10 19.28
C GLY A 125 -10.09 -17.59 17.92
N ARG A 126 -10.99 -17.44 16.95
CA ARG A 126 -10.73 -16.91 15.62
C ARG A 126 -11.70 -15.78 15.28
N ALA A 127 -11.27 -14.92 14.39
CA ALA A 127 -12.09 -13.79 13.94
C ALA A 127 -11.88 -13.50 12.46
N VAL A 128 -12.87 -12.88 11.83
CA VAL A 128 -12.72 -12.28 10.50
C VAL A 128 -11.97 -10.97 10.65
N LEU A 129 -10.91 -10.80 9.89
CA LEU A 129 -10.14 -9.57 9.86
C LEU A 129 -10.89 -8.48 9.10
N SER A 130 -11.20 -7.40 9.80
CA SER A 130 -11.61 -6.12 9.22
C SER A 130 -10.43 -5.16 9.26
N THR A 131 -10.17 -4.46 8.19
CA THR A 131 -9.02 -3.56 8.12
C THR A 131 -9.29 -2.38 7.20
N TRP A 132 -8.71 -1.23 7.53
CA TRP A 132 -8.71 -0.04 6.70
C TRP A 132 -7.45 0.79 6.97
N ARG A 133 -7.06 1.61 6.01
CA ARG A 133 -5.92 2.53 6.18
C ARG A 133 -6.26 3.62 7.20
N GLN A 134 -5.30 3.92 8.06
CA GLN A 134 -5.34 5.14 8.86
C GLN A 134 -4.98 6.35 7.99
N LEU A 135 -5.38 7.54 8.41
CA LEU A 135 -5.04 8.78 7.72
C LEU A 135 -3.52 8.98 7.66
N LEU A 136 -2.86 8.71 8.78
CA LEU A 136 -1.41 8.71 8.91
C LEU A 136 -0.95 7.28 9.22
N GLY A 137 -0.14 6.72 8.35
CA GLY A 137 0.32 5.32 8.46
C GLY A 137 1.76 5.17 8.01
N GLY A 138 2.11 3.97 7.55
CA GLY A 138 3.40 3.65 6.94
C GLY A 138 3.45 3.93 5.42
N GLY A 139 2.59 4.80 4.92
CA GLY A 139 2.46 5.06 3.48
C GLY A 139 3.65 5.81 2.90
N ARG A 140 3.95 5.55 1.62
CA ARG A 140 5.06 6.15 0.88
C ARG A 140 5.02 7.69 0.85
N MET A 141 3.83 8.28 0.87
CA MET A 141 3.64 9.73 0.85
C MET A 141 4.07 10.43 2.16
N GLU A 142 4.27 9.66 3.23
CA GLU A 142 4.67 10.17 4.56
C GLU A 142 6.15 9.88 4.88
N ASP A 143 6.85 9.22 3.96
CA ASP A 143 8.26 8.90 4.15
C ASP A 143 9.12 10.17 4.29
N GLY A 144 9.99 10.17 5.29
CA GLY A 144 10.92 11.27 5.53
C GLY A 144 10.32 12.50 6.21
N GLU A 145 9.04 12.44 6.64
CA GLU A 145 8.37 13.52 7.38
C GLU A 145 8.18 13.13 8.86
N PRO A 146 9.18 13.42 9.73
CA PRO A 146 9.13 12.97 11.12
C PRO A 146 8.10 13.71 11.98
N TYR A 147 7.78 14.96 11.63
CA TYR A 147 6.83 15.78 12.41
C TYR A 147 5.40 15.29 12.23
N LEU A 148 4.98 15.08 10.98
CA LEU A 148 3.67 14.50 10.68
C LEU A 148 3.58 13.07 11.22
N ALA A 149 4.64 12.29 11.05
CA ALA A 149 4.75 10.94 11.60
C ALA A 149 4.54 10.88 13.11
N GLY A 150 5.04 11.87 13.85
CA GLY A 150 4.89 11.98 15.30
C GLY A 150 3.43 12.18 15.75
N THR A 151 2.52 12.56 14.85
CA THR A 151 1.09 12.71 15.12
C THR A 151 0.26 11.47 14.74
N ALA A 152 0.89 10.44 14.17
CA ALA A 152 0.22 9.20 13.82
C ALA A 152 -0.31 8.48 15.07
N ARG A 153 -1.51 7.91 14.95
CA ARG A 153 -2.06 7.09 16.03
C ARG A 153 -1.33 5.75 16.08
N PRO A 154 -1.02 5.23 17.28
CA PRO A 154 -0.46 3.88 17.41
C PRO A 154 -1.45 2.84 16.88
N ALA A 155 -0.92 1.69 16.48
CA ALA A 155 -1.76 0.57 16.09
C ALA A 155 -2.58 0.07 17.29
N LEU A 156 -3.85 -0.20 17.04
CA LEU A 156 -4.81 -0.59 18.05
C LEU A 156 -5.77 -1.62 17.44
N ALA A 157 -5.94 -2.76 18.08
CA ALA A 157 -6.97 -3.72 17.71
C ALA A 157 -8.33 -3.31 18.30
N ARG A 158 -9.42 -3.67 17.62
CA ARG A 158 -10.77 -3.53 18.12
C ARG A 158 -11.50 -4.86 18.02
N VAL A 159 -12.19 -5.23 19.08
CA VAL A 159 -13.01 -6.46 19.15
C VAL A 159 -14.31 -6.16 19.91
N SER A 160 -15.35 -6.99 19.71
CA SER A 160 -16.58 -6.88 20.50
C SER A 160 -16.35 -7.39 21.94
N ALA A 161 -17.25 -7.01 22.85
CA ALA A 161 -17.22 -7.51 24.23
C ALA A 161 -17.34 -9.03 24.30
N ALA A 162 -18.18 -9.65 23.46
CA ALA A 162 -18.33 -11.10 23.40
C ALA A 162 -17.05 -11.79 22.90
N THR A 163 -16.41 -11.25 21.86
CA THR A 163 -15.13 -11.76 21.34
C THR A 163 -14.02 -11.62 22.39
N ALA A 164 -13.95 -10.49 23.09
CA ALA A 164 -12.97 -10.29 24.16
C ALA A 164 -13.17 -11.30 25.31
N ALA A 165 -14.42 -11.49 25.73
CA ALA A 165 -14.78 -12.46 26.78
C ALA A 165 -14.43 -13.91 26.36
N GLU A 166 -14.69 -14.29 25.10
CA GLU A 166 -14.41 -15.61 24.56
C GLU A 166 -12.92 -15.98 24.70
N ILE A 167 -12.01 -15.03 24.52
CA ILE A 167 -10.57 -15.25 24.58
C ILE A 167 -9.93 -14.81 25.90
N GLY A 168 -10.72 -14.27 26.85
CA GLY A 168 -10.23 -13.79 28.13
C GLY A 168 -9.44 -12.47 28.04
N LEU A 169 -9.71 -11.64 27.04
CA LEU A 169 -9.05 -10.35 26.85
C LEU A 169 -9.72 -9.27 27.70
N ALA A 170 -8.93 -8.61 28.55
CA ALA A 170 -9.35 -7.40 29.24
C ALA A 170 -9.28 -6.19 28.29
N ASP A 171 -10.16 -5.19 28.51
CA ASP A 171 -10.09 -3.90 27.78
C ASP A 171 -8.75 -3.23 28.05
N GLY A 172 -8.07 -2.76 27.00
CA GLY A 172 -6.71 -2.22 27.06
C GLY A 172 -5.60 -3.28 27.11
N GLY A 173 -5.94 -4.56 27.22
CA GLY A 173 -4.98 -5.66 27.17
C GLY A 173 -4.32 -5.81 25.80
N ARG A 174 -3.25 -6.62 25.73
CA ARG A 174 -2.56 -6.90 24.46
C ARG A 174 -3.17 -8.09 23.76
N LEU A 175 -3.50 -7.92 22.51
CA LEU A 175 -4.04 -8.95 21.62
C LEU A 175 -2.98 -9.36 20.61
N ARG A 176 -2.68 -10.66 20.57
CA ARG A 176 -1.93 -11.28 19.50
C ARG A 176 -2.89 -11.74 18.42
N VAL A 177 -2.69 -11.26 17.22
CA VAL A 177 -3.40 -11.68 16.01
C VAL A 177 -2.43 -12.43 15.12
N THR A 178 -2.82 -13.64 14.68
CA THR A 178 -1.97 -14.52 13.87
C THR A 178 -2.67 -14.83 12.55
N GLY A 179 -1.98 -14.54 11.45
CA GLY A 179 -2.34 -14.92 10.09
C GLY A 179 -1.37 -15.96 9.52
N ASP A 180 -1.52 -16.28 8.24
CA ASP A 180 -0.67 -17.28 7.56
C ASP A 180 0.78 -16.83 7.41
N GLY A 181 1.04 -15.52 7.33
CA GLY A 181 2.38 -14.95 7.16
C GLY A 181 3.11 -14.60 8.45
N GLY A 182 2.43 -14.65 9.61
CA GLY A 182 3.03 -14.28 10.88
C GLY A 182 2.02 -13.77 11.91
N SER A 183 2.52 -13.04 12.89
CA SER A 183 1.66 -12.48 13.96
C SER A 183 2.06 -11.07 14.34
N VAL A 184 1.10 -10.32 14.85
CA VAL A 184 1.27 -8.98 15.42
C VAL A 184 0.63 -8.93 16.80
N SER A 185 1.27 -8.23 17.75
CA SER A 185 0.73 -7.99 19.08
C SER A 185 0.55 -6.49 19.31
N VAL A 186 -0.69 -6.08 19.52
CA VAL A 186 -1.06 -4.67 19.70
C VAL A 186 -2.00 -4.50 20.88
N PRO A 187 -2.08 -3.33 21.51
CA PRO A 187 -3.13 -3.03 22.46
C PRO A 187 -4.51 -3.22 21.82
N ALA A 188 -5.47 -3.68 22.58
CA ALA A 188 -6.84 -3.88 22.08
C ALA A 188 -7.86 -3.14 22.94
N VAL A 189 -8.89 -2.63 22.31
CA VAL A 189 -10.05 -2.01 22.97
C VAL A 189 -11.32 -2.77 22.60
N VAL A 190 -12.20 -2.85 23.57
CA VAL A 190 -13.56 -3.34 23.37
C VAL A 190 -14.39 -2.25 22.72
N ALA A 191 -15.07 -2.59 21.63
CA ALA A 191 -15.88 -1.67 20.84
C ALA A 191 -17.25 -2.30 20.49
N ASP A 192 -18.20 -1.45 20.16
CA ASP A 192 -19.47 -1.90 19.58
C ASP A 192 -19.25 -2.31 18.12
N MET A 193 -19.12 -3.60 17.90
CA MET A 193 -18.86 -4.21 16.59
C MET A 193 -19.32 -5.68 16.56
N PRO A 194 -19.46 -6.28 15.38
CA PRO A 194 -19.88 -7.68 15.26
C PRO A 194 -18.93 -8.65 16.00
N ASP A 195 -19.52 -9.70 16.56
CA ASP A 195 -18.76 -10.78 17.22
C ASP A 195 -17.88 -11.54 16.22
N ARG A 196 -16.75 -12.05 16.72
CA ARG A 196 -15.74 -12.74 15.93
C ARG A 196 -15.27 -11.96 14.71
N VAL A 197 -15.21 -10.65 14.88
CA VAL A 197 -14.54 -9.72 13.98
C VAL A 197 -13.42 -9.04 14.76
N VAL A 198 -12.24 -8.93 14.19
CA VAL A 198 -11.15 -8.11 14.70
C VAL A 198 -10.84 -7.02 13.70
N TRP A 199 -10.78 -5.78 14.15
CA TRP A 199 -10.31 -4.68 13.33
C TRP A 199 -8.86 -4.35 13.67
N LEU A 200 -8.02 -4.22 12.63
CA LEU A 200 -6.64 -3.73 12.70
C LEU A 200 -6.41 -2.63 11.66
N PRO A 201 -5.53 -1.65 11.92
CA PRO A 201 -5.11 -0.73 10.88
C PRO A 201 -4.36 -1.49 9.78
N ALA A 202 -4.63 -1.14 8.51
CA ALA A 202 -4.06 -1.86 7.38
C ALA A 202 -2.55 -1.64 7.23
N ASN A 203 -2.06 -0.45 7.59
CA ASN A 203 -0.71 0.01 7.29
C ASN A 203 -0.16 0.99 8.35
N ALA A 204 -0.40 0.75 9.62
CA ALA A 204 0.29 1.50 10.68
C ALA A 204 1.78 1.13 10.66
N ARG A 205 2.64 1.99 11.21
CA ARG A 205 4.09 1.78 11.24
C ARG A 205 4.50 0.53 12.01
N ASP A 206 3.77 0.25 13.08
CA ASP A 206 3.95 -0.87 14.01
C ASP A 206 2.99 -2.05 13.75
N CYS A 207 2.16 -1.95 12.70
CA CYS A 207 1.24 -3.02 12.29
C CYS A 207 0.87 -2.85 10.81
N ASP A 208 1.40 -3.71 9.97
CA ASP A 208 1.01 -3.83 8.57
C ASP A 208 0.41 -5.20 8.32
N VAL A 209 -0.89 -5.23 8.07
CA VAL A 209 -1.67 -6.47 7.95
C VAL A 209 -1.15 -7.38 6.84
N ARG A 210 -0.70 -6.82 5.72
CA ARG A 210 -0.19 -7.63 4.61
C ARG A 210 1.21 -8.14 4.86
N ARG A 211 2.08 -7.28 5.37
CA ARG A 211 3.48 -7.63 5.65
C ARG A 211 3.60 -8.58 6.83
N ASP A 212 2.88 -8.27 7.94
CA ASP A 212 3.10 -8.93 9.22
C ASP A 212 2.22 -10.17 9.40
N LEU A 213 1.02 -10.18 8.80
CA LEU A 213 0.08 -11.30 8.90
C LEU A 213 -0.05 -12.11 7.61
N GLY A 214 0.43 -11.60 6.47
CA GLY A 214 0.12 -12.20 5.17
C GLY A 214 -1.39 -12.24 4.88
N ALA A 215 -2.15 -11.31 5.47
CA ALA A 215 -3.61 -11.34 5.45
C ALA A 215 -4.21 -10.12 4.76
N ARG A 216 -5.49 -10.21 4.42
CA ARG A 216 -6.29 -9.12 3.84
C ARG A 216 -7.65 -9.06 4.51
N ALA A 217 -8.39 -7.99 4.27
CA ALA A 217 -9.77 -7.88 4.74
C ALA A 217 -10.59 -9.14 4.36
N GLY A 218 -11.35 -9.67 5.31
CA GLY A 218 -12.12 -10.90 5.15
C GLY A 218 -11.37 -12.19 5.46
N ALA A 219 -10.05 -12.16 5.65
CA ALA A 219 -9.30 -13.35 6.08
C ALA A 219 -9.69 -13.77 7.51
N VAL A 220 -9.63 -15.06 7.79
CA VAL A 220 -9.84 -15.59 9.15
C VAL A 220 -8.49 -15.70 9.83
N VAL A 221 -8.34 -15.01 10.97
CA VAL A 221 -7.12 -14.95 11.78
C VAL A 221 -7.37 -15.57 13.16
N ALA A 222 -6.31 -16.06 13.80
CA ALA A 222 -6.37 -16.54 15.18
C ALA A 222 -6.15 -15.37 16.16
N LEU A 223 -6.85 -15.44 17.31
CA LEU A 223 -6.76 -14.45 18.38
C LEU A 223 -6.27 -15.12 19.66
N ALA A 224 -5.35 -14.50 20.35
CA ALA A 224 -4.89 -14.91 21.66
C ALA A 224 -4.50 -13.68 22.51
N VAL A 225 -4.69 -13.77 23.82
CA VAL A 225 -4.14 -12.77 24.74
C VAL A 225 -2.62 -12.90 24.73
N ASP A 226 -1.91 -11.80 24.59
CA ASP A 226 -0.46 -11.79 24.69
C ASP A 226 -0.05 -11.66 26.15
N ALA A 227 0.51 -12.71 26.70
CA ALA A 227 0.94 -12.80 28.11
C ALA A 227 2.22 -11.99 28.41
N ALA A 228 2.77 -11.29 27.45
CA ALA A 228 4.08 -10.64 27.54
C ALA A 228 4.04 -9.24 28.17
N ASP A 229 3.27 -9.00 29.26
CA ASP A 229 3.49 -7.80 30.10
C ASP A 229 2.83 -7.95 31.48
N GLY A 230 3.13 -9.03 32.16
CA GLY A 230 2.72 -9.27 33.54
C GLY A 230 3.89 -9.46 34.52
N SER A 231 5.00 -8.73 34.36
CA SER A 231 6.03 -8.64 35.40
C SER A 231 6.22 -7.18 35.79
N PRO A 232 5.70 -6.76 36.95
CA PRO A 232 6.13 -5.51 37.54
C PRO A 232 7.58 -5.70 38.02
N SER A 233 8.48 -4.86 37.54
CA SER A 233 9.80 -4.63 38.12
C SER A 233 9.70 -3.72 39.34
#